data_046d6c237863c4eddc375bcdd08217bb
#
_entry.id   046d6c237863c4eddc375bcdd08217bb
#
_cell.length_a   1.000
_cell.length_b   1.000
_cell.length_c   1.000
_cell.angle_alpha   90.00
_cell.angle_beta   90.00
_cell.angle_gamma   90.00
#
_symmetry.space_group_name_H-M   'P 1'
#
loop_
_entity.id
_entity.type
_entity.pdbx_description
1 polymer ?
#
loop_
_entity_poly.entity_id
_entity_poly.type
_entity_poly.pdbx_seq_one_letter_code
_entity_poly.pdbx_strand_id
1 'polypeptide(L)'
;LIEEEVNIAIKKKIPTEIIETSLQRSQELGAIAFFDEKYGDEVRVLKIAGDFSIELCGGTHVKNSGDIKKFKIISESSVSSGIRRLEAISGDKAIQEIKSSQAEIEDFTNLFNVSKSELPKYLKEKEIFIKDIQSRLNKVEQKNNQKVILELKDKLIDINGINVILERIDNLNLSKLRGELDSLKKDIKNIVIILCGSYAEKSMIMVSVSPEITDTYDARSLVDSLAFLIEARGGGKPDFAQAGGGKSDNLDEVLKSAKKIIEKA
;
A
#
# COMPACT_ATOMS: atom_id res chain seq x y z
N LEU A 1 -4.90 -22.22 20.39
CA LEU A 1 -5.76 -22.95 21.34
C LEU A 1 -6.74 -23.88 20.61
N ILE A 2 -7.74 -23.39 19.84
CA ILE A 2 -8.74 -24.24 19.14
C ILE A 2 -8.06 -25.27 18.21
N GLU A 3 -7.13 -24.83 17.36
CA GLU A 3 -6.39 -25.73 16.46
C GLU A 3 -5.61 -26.83 17.22
N GLU A 4 -5.08 -26.47 18.34
CA GLU A 4 -4.31 -27.39 19.20
C GLU A 4 -5.22 -28.46 19.83
N GLU A 5 -6.36 -28.07 20.40
CA GLU A 5 -7.36 -28.97 21.00
C GLU A 5 -7.89 -29.98 19.98
N VAL A 6 -8.26 -29.50 18.78
CA VAL A 6 -8.72 -30.38 17.69
C VAL A 6 -7.62 -31.36 17.28
N ASN A 7 -6.37 -30.91 17.14
CA ASN A 7 -5.27 -31.79 16.78
C ASN A 7 -4.91 -32.79 17.92
N ILE A 8 -5.15 -32.47 19.18
CA ILE A 8 -5.03 -33.42 20.30
C ILE A 8 -6.09 -34.50 20.16
N ALA A 9 -7.36 -34.14 19.90
CA ALA A 9 -8.44 -35.11 19.68
C ALA A 9 -8.16 -36.03 18.47
N ILE A 10 -7.64 -35.49 17.38
CA ILE A 10 -7.20 -36.26 16.20
C ILE A 10 -6.10 -37.26 16.59
N LYS A 11 -5.10 -36.85 17.36
CA LYS A 11 -3.98 -37.71 17.78
C LYS A 11 -4.40 -38.89 18.67
N LYS A 12 -5.49 -38.76 19.42
CA LYS A 12 -6.03 -39.84 20.28
C LYS A 12 -6.53 -41.02 19.49
N LYS A 13 -6.83 -40.90 18.20
CA LYS A 13 -7.30 -41.99 17.29
C LYS A 13 -8.50 -42.76 17.87
N ILE A 14 -9.47 -42.05 18.41
CA ILE A 14 -10.66 -42.63 19.03
C ILE A 14 -11.66 -42.98 17.91
N PRO A 15 -12.30 -44.20 17.95
CA PRO A 15 -13.37 -44.54 17.03
C PRO A 15 -14.53 -43.56 17.08
N THR A 16 -15.17 -43.31 15.94
CA THR A 16 -16.41 -42.58 15.83
C THR A 16 -17.59 -43.51 16.13
N GLU A 17 -18.47 -43.11 17.04
CA GLU A 17 -19.65 -43.85 17.40
C GLU A 17 -20.91 -43.20 16.82
N ILE A 18 -21.80 -44.01 16.31
CA ILE A 18 -23.08 -43.60 15.76
C ILE A 18 -24.16 -44.30 16.58
N ILE A 19 -25.08 -43.53 17.13
CA ILE A 19 -26.20 -44.05 17.98
C ILE A 19 -27.49 -43.53 17.37
N GLU A 20 -28.36 -44.42 16.94
CA GLU A 20 -29.74 -44.11 16.56
C GLU A 20 -30.63 -44.22 17.78
N THR A 21 -31.35 -43.14 18.10
CA THR A 21 -32.13 -43.08 19.34
C THR A 21 -33.23 -42.01 19.26
N SER A 22 -34.09 -41.94 20.32
CA SER A 22 -35.09 -40.88 20.41
C SER A 22 -34.46 -39.52 20.69
N LEU A 23 -35.12 -38.44 20.28
CA LEU A 23 -34.70 -37.08 20.54
C LEU A 23 -34.48 -36.82 22.05
N GLN A 24 -35.36 -37.35 22.90
CA GLN A 24 -35.21 -37.24 24.36
C GLN A 24 -33.92 -37.89 24.85
N ARG A 25 -33.64 -39.10 24.39
CA ARG A 25 -32.41 -39.83 24.78
C ARG A 25 -31.15 -39.16 24.25
N SER A 26 -31.21 -38.54 23.10
CA SER A 26 -30.08 -37.76 22.57
C SER A 26 -29.71 -36.56 23.44
N GLN A 27 -30.70 -35.88 24.01
CA GLN A 27 -30.51 -34.79 24.97
C GLN A 27 -29.86 -35.28 26.28
N GLU A 28 -30.31 -36.45 26.79
CA GLU A 28 -29.69 -37.08 27.96
C GLU A 28 -28.23 -37.46 27.75
N LEU A 29 -27.84 -37.79 26.48
CA LEU A 29 -26.47 -38.04 26.11
C LEU A 29 -25.64 -36.76 25.96
N GLY A 30 -26.26 -35.60 26.11
CA GLY A 30 -25.58 -34.30 25.94
C GLY A 30 -25.34 -33.91 24.49
N ALA A 31 -26.08 -34.48 23.53
CA ALA A 31 -25.94 -34.16 22.14
C ALA A 31 -26.37 -32.71 21.86
N ILE A 32 -25.49 -31.97 21.15
CA ILE A 32 -25.79 -30.62 20.73
C ILE A 32 -26.57 -30.69 19.41
N ALA A 33 -27.73 -30.03 19.41
CA ALA A 33 -28.55 -29.82 18.23
C ALA A 33 -28.29 -28.39 17.72
N PHE A 34 -27.65 -28.25 16.60
CA PHE A 34 -27.49 -26.97 15.91
C PHE A 34 -28.57 -26.87 14.85
N PHE A 35 -29.16 -25.69 14.75
CA PHE A 35 -30.19 -25.27 13.79
C PHE A 35 -31.64 -25.59 14.21
N ASP A 36 -32.56 -24.72 13.80
CA ASP A 36 -34.02 -24.86 13.89
C ASP A 36 -34.57 -26.01 13.01
N GLU A 37 -33.83 -27.11 12.89
CA GLU A 37 -34.28 -28.28 12.18
C GLU A 37 -35.38 -28.99 12.96
N LYS A 38 -36.47 -29.29 12.28
CA LYS A 38 -37.53 -30.14 12.83
C LYS A 38 -37.02 -31.57 12.87
N TYR A 39 -36.45 -31.96 14.00
CA TYR A 39 -36.04 -33.34 14.23
C TYR A 39 -37.25 -34.23 14.35
N GLY A 40 -37.20 -35.40 13.72
CA GLY A 40 -38.18 -36.43 13.93
C GLY A 40 -38.06 -37.10 15.30
N ASP A 41 -38.95 -38.08 15.57
CA ASP A 41 -38.91 -38.85 16.83
C ASP A 41 -37.61 -39.66 16.98
N GLU A 42 -37.06 -40.12 15.89
CA GLU A 42 -35.76 -40.81 15.83
C GLU A 42 -34.67 -39.90 15.24
N VAL A 43 -33.55 -39.84 15.93
CA VAL A 43 -32.40 -39.01 15.59
C VAL A 43 -31.11 -39.83 15.61
N ARG A 44 -30.12 -39.36 14.82
CA ARG A 44 -28.79 -39.97 14.75
C ARG A 44 -27.82 -39.10 15.54
N VAL A 45 -27.30 -39.62 16.65
CA VAL A 45 -26.24 -39.01 17.46
C VAL A 45 -24.88 -39.49 16.98
N LEU A 46 -24.01 -38.53 16.74
CA LEU A 46 -22.62 -38.76 16.36
C LEU A 46 -21.69 -38.38 17.54
N LYS A 47 -20.86 -39.34 17.98
CA LYS A 47 -19.80 -39.09 18.97
C LYS A 47 -18.43 -39.20 18.27
N ILE A 48 -17.63 -38.14 18.34
CA ILE A 48 -16.29 -38.11 17.77
C ILE A 48 -15.26 -37.91 18.89
N ALA A 49 -14.21 -38.71 18.87
CA ALA A 49 -13.14 -38.68 19.87
C ALA A 49 -13.68 -38.85 21.31
N GLY A 50 -14.58 -39.82 21.52
CA GLY A 50 -15.26 -40.04 22.77
C GLY A 50 -16.30 -38.95 23.03
N ASP A 51 -16.23 -38.32 24.19
CA ASP A 51 -17.15 -37.23 24.56
C ASP A 51 -16.63 -35.84 24.15
N PHE A 52 -15.61 -35.77 23.26
CA PHE A 52 -15.08 -34.48 22.77
C PHE A 52 -16.10 -33.73 21.93
N SER A 53 -16.84 -34.40 21.07
CA SER A 53 -17.94 -33.85 20.29
C SER A 53 -19.10 -34.85 20.28
N ILE A 54 -20.30 -34.42 20.69
CA ILE A 54 -21.52 -35.21 20.66
C ILE A 54 -22.61 -34.34 20.01
N GLU A 55 -23.03 -34.70 18.80
CA GLU A 55 -23.91 -33.86 17.99
C GLU A 55 -24.97 -34.67 17.26
N LEU A 56 -26.11 -34.05 16.97
CA LEU A 56 -27.09 -34.60 16.04
C LEU A 56 -26.61 -34.36 14.63
N CYS A 57 -26.28 -35.43 13.89
CA CYS A 57 -25.78 -35.29 12.53
C CYS A 57 -26.15 -36.49 11.65
N GLY A 58 -26.84 -36.21 10.54
CA GLY A 58 -27.19 -37.17 9.50
C GLY A 58 -26.12 -37.42 8.43
N GLY A 59 -25.00 -36.67 8.46
CA GLY A 59 -23.95 -36.71 7.44
C GLY A 59 -23.08 -37.95 7.49
N THR A 60 -22.13 -38.02 6.56
CA THR A 60 -21.06 -39.06 6.52
C THR A 60 -19.84 -38.59 7.28
N HIS A 61 -19.22 -39.47 8.03
CA HIS A 61 -18.10 -39.14 8.92
C HIS A 61 -16.99 -40.18 8.81
N VAL A 62 -15.79 -39.77 9.24
CA VAL A 62 -14.65 -40.69 9.38
C VAL A 62 -14.95 -41.75 10.45
N LYS A 63 -14.39 -42.93 10.31
CA LYS A 63 -14.55 -44.01 11.26
C LYS A 63 -13.70 -43.85 12.53
N ASN A 64 -12.66 -43.04 12.46
CA ASN A 64 -11.74 -42.80 13.55
C ASN A 64 -11.25 -41.33 13.49
N SER A 65 -11.12 -40.67 14.62
CA SER A 65 -10.62 -39.29 14.65
C SER A 65 -9.25 -39.11 14.01
N GLY A 66 -8.40 -40.16 14.06
CA GLY A 66 -7.08 -40.18 13.43
C GLY A 66 -7.12 -40.13 11.90
N ASP A 67 -8.23 -40.54 11.26
CA ASP A 67 -8.38 -40.48 9.79
C ASP A 67 -8.39 -39.04 9.25
N ILE A 68 -8.70 -38.05 10.12
CA ILE A 68 -8.62 -36.62 9.82
C ILE A 68 -7.15 -36.16 9.61
N LYS A 69 -6.19 -36.92 10.12
CA LYS A 69 -4.73 -36.69 10.02
C LYS A 69 -4.27 -35.38 10.66
N LYS A 70 -4.68 -34.22 10.13
CA LYS A 70 -4.28 -32.89 10.56
C LYS A 70 -5.41 -31.89 10.35
N PHE A 71 -5.52 -30.93 11.27
CA PHE A 71 -6.42 -29.78 11.17
C PHE A 71 -5.60 -28.51 11.26
N LYS A 72 -5.90 -27.51 10.41
CA LYS A 72 -5.25 -26.19 10.40
C LYS A 72 -6.28 -25.10 10.15
N ILE A 73 -6.29 -24.08 10.98
CA ILE A 73 -7.07 -22.86 10.78
C ILE A 73 -6.33 -21.99 9.78
N ILE A 74 -7.05 -21.52 8.75
CA ILE A 74 -6.52 -20.67 7.69
C ILE A 74 -6.82 -19.21 7.99
N SER A 75 -8.06 -18.92 8.40
CA SER A 75 -8.49 -17.55 8.68
C SER A 75 -9.51 -17.46 9.79
N GLU A 76 -9.57 -16.30 10.39
CA GLU A 76 -10.59 -15.91 11.35
C GLU A 76 -11.08 -14.51 10.99
N SER A 77 -12.40 -14.34 10.87
CA SER A 77 -13.03 -13.08 10.51
C SER A 77 -14.29 -12.80 11.32
N SER A 78 -14.67 -11.54 11.45
CA SER A 78 -15.95 -11.16 12.03
C SER A 78 -17.01 -11.13 10.93
N VAL A 79 -18.16 -11.76 11.16
CA VAL A 79 -19.29 -11.75 10.23
C VAL A 79 -20.34 -10.72 10.66
N SER A 80 -20.61 -10.64 11.98
CA SER A 80 -21.49 -9.65 12.57
C SER A 80 -21.14 -9.47 14.05
N SER A 81 -21.84 -8.58 14.74
CA SER A 81 -21.62 -8.36 16.18
C SER A 81 -21.76 -9.67 16.97
N GLY A 82 -20.68 -10.09 17.61
CA GLY A 82 -20.63 -11.32 18.42
C GLY A 82 -20.49 -12.63 17.64
N ILE A 83 -20.44 -12.62 16.28
CA ILE A 83 -20.30 -13.82 15.45
C ILE A 83 -18.95 -13.80 14.74
N ARG A 84 -18.15 -14.84 14.96
CA ARG A 84 -16.84 -15.05 14.32
C ARG A 84 -16.90 -16.25 13.39
N ARG A 85 -16.30 -16.10 12.20
CA ARG A 85 -16.13 -17.16 11.23
C ARG A 85 -14.69 -17.68 11.28
N LEU A 86 -14.54 -19.00 11.44
CA LEU A 86 -13.29 -19.71 11.28
C LEU A 86 -13.31 -20.48 9.96
N GLU A 87 -12.27 -20.34 9.17
CA GLU A 87 -12.02 -21.16 8.00
C GLU A 87 -10.86 -22.08 8.29
N ALA A 88 -11.03 -23.36 8.05
CA ALA A 88 -10.04 -24.37 8.36
C ALA A 88 -9.96 -25.43 7.24
N ILE A 89 -8.84 -26.10 7.19
CA ILE A 89 -8.57 -27.25 6.31
C ILE A 89 -8.15 -28.46 7.13
N SER A 90 -8.40 -29.65 6.61
CA SER A 90 -8.00 -30.90 7.26
C SER A 90 -7.37 -31.87 6.27
N GLY A 91 -6.90 -33.01 6.77
CA GLY A 91 -6.32 -34.09 5.98
C GLY A 91 -5.01 -33.74 5.30
N ASP A 92 -4.82 -34.29 4.12
CA ASP A 92 -3.60 -34.11 3.33
C ASP A 92 -3.42 -32.64 2.90
N LYS A 93 -4.53 -31.92 2.69
CA LYS A 93 -4.49 -30.51 2.34
C LYS A 93 -3.87 -29.66 3.47
N ALA A 94 -4.21 -29.97 4.73
CA ALA A 94 -3.59 -29.28 5.88
C ALA A 94 -2.08 -29.59 6.00
N ILE A 95 -1.69 -30.82 5.69
CA ILE A 95 -0.28 -31.22 5.70
C ILE A 95 0.50 -30.52 4.59
N GLN A 96 -0.07 -30.44 3.38
CA GLN A 96 0.55 -29.73 2.26
C GLN A 96 0.75 -28.25 2.55
N GLU A 97 -0.27 -27.60 3.10
CA GLU A 97 -0.21 -26.18 3.46
C GLU A 97 0.88 -25.88 4.50
N ILE A 98 1.02 -26.77 5.51
CA ILE A 98 2.09 -26.62 6.51
C ILE A 98 3.47 -26.76 5.85
N LYS A 99 3.64 -27.74 4.95
CA LYS A 99 4.91 -27.94 4.23
C LYS A 99 5.24 -26.76 3.32
N SER A 100 4.27 -26.23 2.59
CA SER A 100 4.44 -25.05 1.74
C SER A 100 4.91 -23.86 2.55
N SER A 101 4.22 -23.55 3.65
CA SER A 101 4.61 -22.45 4.54
C SER A 101 6.00 -22.62 5.16
N GLN A 102 6.41 -23.86 5.43
CA GLN A 102 7.75 -24.14 5.92
C GLN A 102 8.81 -23.91 4.83
N ALA A 103 8.55 -24.37 3.61
CA ALA A 103 9.46 -24.18 2.48
C ALA A 103 9.65 -22.68 2.17
N GLU A 104 8.57 -21.88 2.18
CA GLU A 104 8.67 -20.43 2.00
C GLU A 104 9.58 -19.78 3.07
N ILE A 105 9.45 -20.18 4.33
CA ILE A 105 10.32 -19.66 5.40
C ILE A 105 11.78 -20.10 5.17
N GLU A 106 12.02 -21.31 4.72
CA GLU A 106 13.36 -21.82 4.38
C GLU A 106 13.96 -21.02 3.23
N ASP A 107 13.19 -20.72 2.19
CA ASP A 107 13.63 -19.88 1.07
C ASP A 107 14.04 -18.48 1.53
N PHE A 108 13.27 -17.84 2.42
CA PHE A 108 13.66 -16.55 3.00
C PHE A 108 14.93 -16.66 3.85
N THR A 109 15.07 -17.68 4.68
CA THR A 109 16.27 -17.87 5.51
C THR A 109 17.51 -18.09 4.64
N ASN A 110 17.38 -18.83 3.56
CA ASN A 110 18.45 -19.04 2.59
C ASN A 110 18.79 -17.76 1.83
N LEU A 111 17.78 -17.02 1.34
CA LEU A 111 17.95 -15.76 0.61
C LEU A 111 18.72 -14.72 1.44
N PHE A 112 18.41 -14.61 2.72
CA PHE A 112 19.03 -13.65 3.61
C PHE A 112 20.22 -14.20 4.40
N ASN A 113 20.53 -15.49 4.25
CA ASN A 113 21.58 -16.19 4.97
C ASN A 113 21.50 -15.98 6.49
N VAL A 114 20.30 -16.18 7.04
CA VAL A 114 20.02 -16.05 8.49
C VAL A 114 19.25 -17.28 8.97
N SER A 115 19.35 -17.59 10.27
CA SER A 115 18.54 -18.67 10.84
C SER A 115 17.06 -18.25 10.97
N LYS A 116 16.16 -19.23 11.03
CA LYS A 116 14.71 -19.00 11.20
C LYS A 116 14.40 -18.15 12.45
N SER A 117 15.12 -18.37 13.52
CA SER A 117 14.96 -17.61 14.77
C SER A 117 15.43 -16.17 14.68
N GLU A 118 16.41 -15.89 13.81
CA GLU A 118 16.98 -14.56 13.61
C GLU A 118 16.22 -13.74 12.55
N LEU A 119 15.47 -14.41 11.66
CA LEU A 119 14.76 -13.77 10.54
C LEU A 119 13.89 -12.56 10.99
N PRO A 120 13.05 -12.65 12.04
CA PRO A 120 12.25 -11.50 12.48
C PRO A 120 13.09 -10.31 12.91
N LYS A 121 14.19 -10.55 13.63
CA LYS A 121 15.12 -9.52 14.08
C LYS A 121 15.82 -8.87 12.87
N TYR A 122 16.31 -9.68 11.95
CA TYR A 122 16.96 -9.22 10.74
C TYR A 122 16.04 -8.32 9.90
N LEU A 123 14.79 -8.72 9.67
CA LEU A 123 13.82 -7.93 8.91
C LEU A 123 13.54 -6.58 9.60
N LYS A 124 13.39 -6.57 10.92
CA LYS A 124 13.18 -5.35 11.70
C LYS A 124 14.39 -4.40 11.61
N GLU A 125 15.60 -4.91 11.67
CA GLU A 125 16.82 -4.12 11.50
C GLU A 125 16.91 -3.51 10.10
N LYS A 126 16.54 -4.27 9.06
CA LYS A 126 16.49 -3.77 7.68
C LYS A 126 15.42 -2.70 7.49
N GLU A 127 14.24 -2.85 8.09
CA GLU A 127 13.20 -1.81 8.07
C GLU A 127 13.71 -0.50 8.69
N ILE A 128 14.36 -0.57 9.85
CA ILE A 128 14.94 0.61 10.51
C ILE A 128 16.01 1.24 9.62
N PHE A 129 16.89 0.43 9.03
CA PHE A 129 17.95 0.90 8.15
C PHE A 129 17.41 1.59 6.89
N ILE A 130 16.36 1.04 6.27
CA ILE A 130 15.70 1.67 5.11
C ILE A 130 15.09 3.03 5.50
N LYS A 131 14.42 3.12 6.64
CA LYS A 131 13.87 4.39 7.16
C LYS A 131 14.97 5.44 7.41
N ASP A 132 16.11 5.04 7.95
CA ASP A 132 17.24 5.93 8.16
C ASP A 132 17.81 6.45 6.82
N ILE A 133 18.02 5.56 5.85
CA ILE A 133 18.48 5.96 4.50
C ILE A 133 17.48 6.93 3.85
N GLN A 134 16.19 6.65 3.90
CA GLN A 134 15.16 7.54 3.37
C GLN A 134 15.20 8.92 4.03
N SER A 135 15.37 8.96 5.37
CA SER A 135 15.51 10.22 6.11
C SER A 135 16.74 11.01 5.69
N ARG A 136 17.89 10.34 5.52
CA ARG A 136 19.13 10.98 5.07
C ARG A 136 19.00 11.51 3.64
N LEU A 137 18.40 10.71 2.75
CA LEU A 137 18.14 11.13 1.37
C LEU A 137 17.28 12.39 1.33
N ASN A 138 16.17 12.41 2.07
CA ASN A 138 15.31 13.59 2.15
C ASN A 138 16.05 14.83 2.65
N LYS A 139 16.94 14.69 3.65
CA LYS A 139 17.76 15.81 4.15
C LYS A 139 18.74 16.34 3.10
N VAL A 140 19.35 15.44 2.32
CA VAL A 140 20.27 15.83 1.23
C VAL A 140 19.48 16.54 0.13
N GLU A 141 18.33 16.00 -0.26
CA GLU A 141 17.45 16.64 -1.25
C GLU A 141 17.00 18.04 -0.80
N GLN A 142 16.57 18.19 0.45
CA GLN A 142 16.18 19.51 1.00
C GLN A 142 17.33 20.53 0.95
N LYS A 143 18.54 20.12 1.35
CA LYS A 143 19.72 21.01 1.25
C LYS A 143 20.02 21.40 -0.18
N ASN A 144 19.91 20.44 -1.12
CA ASN A 144 20.13 20.73 -2.53
C ASN A 144 19.05 21.69 -3.07
N ASN A 145 17.78 21.48 -2.74
CA ASN A 145 16.70 22.37 -3.12
C ASN A 145 16.91 23.79 -2.58
N GLN A 146 17.31 23.92 -1.31
CA GLN A 146 17.62 25.23 -0.72
C GLN A 146 18.75 25.95 -1.46
N LYS A 147 19.80 25.21 -1.86
CA LYS A 147 20.89 25.77 -2.66
C LYS A 147 20.38 26.27 -4.01
N VAL A 148 19.58 25.47 -4.70
CA VAL A 148 18.97 25.87 -5.98
C VAL A 148 18.13 27.13 -5.83
N ILE A 149 17.32 27.26 -4.76
CA ILE A 149 16.52 28.45 -4.52
C ILE A 149 17.40 29.70 -4.28
N LEU A 150 18.52 29.57 -3.59
CA LEU A 150 19.45 30.68 -3.42
C LEU A 150 20.04 31.11 -4.77
N GLU A 151 20.47 30.15 -5.61
CA GLU A 151 20.97 30.44 -6.96
C GLU A 151 19.87 31.09 -7.85
N LEU A 152 18.61 30.70 -7.69
CA LEU A 152 17.48 31.29 -8.40
C LEU A 152 17.21 32.74 -7.97
N LYS A 153 17.43 33.12 -6.71
CA LYS A 153 17.31 34.50 -6.24
C LYS A 153 18.31 35.43 -6.98
N ASP A 154 19.49 34.93 -7.29
CA ASP A 154 20.52 35.70 -8.02
C ASP A 154 20.18 35.87 -9.52
N LYS A 155 19.22 35.07 -10.03
CA LYS A 155 18.73 35.14 -11.43
C LYS A 155 17.49 36.01 -11.61
N LEU A 156 17.08 36.73 -10.58
CA LEU A 156 15.93 37.62 -10.63
C LEU A 156 16.15 38.75 -11.63
N ILE A 157 15.21 38.98 -12.49
CA ILE A 157 15.18 40.12 -13.43
C ILE A 157 13.87 40.88 -13.29
N ASP A 158 13.89 42.17 -13.59
CA ASP A 158 12.67 42.98 -13.70
C ASP A 158 12.20 43.00 -15.16
N ILE A 159 10.92 42.73 -15.39
CA ILE A 159 10.26 42.89 -16.68
C ILE A 159 8.94 43.58 -16.45
N ASN A 160 8.77 44.77 -17.00
CA ASN A 160 7.56 45.58 -16.90
C ASN A 160 7.12 45.86 -15.42
N GLY A 161 8.06 45.94 -14.48
CA GLY A 161 7.78 46.21 -13.07
C GLY A 161 7.37 44.96 -12.25
N ILE A 162 7.53 43.76 -12.81
CA ILE A 162 7.37 42.49 -12.08
C ILE A 162 8.71 41.76 -11.97
N ASN A 163 8.87 41.01 -10.90
CA ASN A 163 10.00 40.12 -10.67
C ASN A 163 9.84 38.85 -11.50
N VAL A 164 10.84 38.45 -12.24
CA VAL A 164 10.79 37.27 -13.11
C VAL A 164 12.02 36.40 -12.92
N ILE A 165 11.82 35.10 -12.79
CA ILE A 165 12.88 34.10 -12.85
C ILE A 165 12.57 33.14 -14.00
N LEU A 166 13.51 33.03 -14.94
CA LEU A 166 13.44 32.11 -16.08
C LEU A 166 14.73 31.28 -16.09
N GLU A 167 14.64 30.01 -15.72
CA GLU A 167 15.85 29.19 -15.60
C GLU A 167 15.63 27.76 -16.05
N ARG A 168 16.68 27.17 -16.62
CA ARG A 168 16.77 25.75 -16.96
C ARG A 168 17.56 25.02 -15.89
N ILE A 169 16.95 23.97 -15.32
CA ILE A 169 17.57 23.15 -14.27
C ILE A 169 17.43 21.67 -14.66
N ASP A 170 18.51 21.11 -15.20
CA ASP A 170 18.56 19.70 -15.57
C ASP A 170 18.96 18.82 -14.37
N ASN A 171 18.62 17.52 -14.45
CA ASN A 171 18.92 16.51 -13.44
C ASN A 171 18.28 16.77 -12.05
N LEU A 172 17.27 17.61 -11.99
CA LEU A 172 16.47 17.87 -10.79
C LEU A 172 14.98 17.61 -11.05
N ASN A 173 14.34 16.90 -10.14
CA ASN A 173 12.88 16.76 -10.19
C ASN A 173 12.24 18.09 -9.71
N LEU A 174 11.86 18.94 -10.66
CA LEU A 174 11.30 20.26 -10.37
C LEU A 174 10.06 20.22 -9.47
N SER A 175 9.25 19.13 -9.53
CA SER A 175 8.07 19.00 -8.66
C SER A 175 8.41 19.03 -7.16
N LYS A 176 9.64 18.69 -6.80
CA LYS A 176 10.11 18.74 -5.40
C LYS A 176 10.45 20.16 -4.91
N LEU A 177 10.52 21.15 -5.81
CA LEU A 177 10.80 22.55 -5.47
C LEU A 177 9.55 23.34 -5.06
N ARG A 178 8.36 22.77 -5.19
CA ARG A 178 7.11 23.50 -4.99
C ARG A 178 7.04 24.23 -3.64
N GLY A 179 7.38 23.54 -2.55
CA GLY A 179 7.33 24.14 -1.20
C GLY A 179 8.28 25.32 -1.03
N GLU A 180 9.48 25.19 -1.60
CA GLU A 180 10.50 26.22 -1.60
C GLU A 180 10.11 27.41 -2.47
N LEU A 181 9.48 27.17 -3.65
CA LEU A 181 8.96 28.23 -4.51
C LEU A 181 7.79 28.98 -3.85
N ASP A 182 6.93 28.28 -3.11
CA ASP A 182 5.88 28.92 -2.32
C ASP A 182 6.45 29.81 -1.21
N SER A 183 7.58 29.42 -0.63
CA SER A 183 8.31 30.28 0.32
C SER A 183 8.95 31.48 -0.37
N LEU A 184 9.54 31.29 -1.56
CA LEU A 184 10.15 32.36 -2.35
C LEU A 184 9.11 33.43 -2.75
N LYS A 185 7.89 33.04 -3.12
CA LYS A 185 6.78 33.96 -3.42
C LYS A 185 6.32 34.80 -2.22
N LYS A 186 6.53 34.32 -1.00
CA LYS A 186 6.24 35.10 0.21
C LYS A 186 7.32 36.16 0.49
N ASP A 187 8.58 35.81 0.16
CA ASP A 187 9.72 36.71 0.33
C ASP A 187 9.73 37.81 -0.74
N ILE A 188 9.38 37.47 -1.99
CA ILE A 188 9.42 38.36 -3.14
C ILE A 188 8.02 38.47 -3.73
N LYS A 189 7.43 39.66 -3.61
CA LYS A 189 6.09 39.96 -4.15
C LYS A 189 6.15 40.18 -5.67
N ASN A 190 5.00 40.00 -6.32
CA ASN A 190 4.83 40.21 -7.76
C ASN A 190 5.86 39.43 -8.57
N ILE A 191 6.03 38.12 -8.28
CA ILE A 191 7.00 37.29 -8.94
C ILE A 191 6.34 36.24 -9.85
N VAL A 192 6.90 36.06 -11.05
CA VAL A 192 6.64 34.95 -11.96
C VAL A 192 7.91 34.12 -12.05
N ILE A 193 7.80 32.84 -11.75
CA ILE A 193 8.90 31.87 -11.80
C ILE A 193 8.57 30.82 -12.85
N ILE A 194 9.38 30.70 -13.89
CA ILE A 194 9.24 29.68 -14.91
C ILE A 194 10.54 28.87 -14.94
N LEU A 195 10.43 27.61 -14.53
CA LEU A 195 11.53 26.66 -14.55
C LEU A 195 11.25 25.59 -15.60
N CYS A 196 12.25 25.20 -16.35
CA CYS A 196 12.20 24.02 -17.19
C CYS A 196 13.45 23.17 -16.99
N GLY A 197 13.40 21.90 -17.35
CA GLY A 197 14.53 21.01 -17.22
C GLY A 197 14.20 19.58 -17.60
N SER A 198 15.22 18.73 -17.59
CA SER A 198 15.09 17.29 -17.82
C SER A 198 15.49 16.51 -16.57
N TYR A 199 14.69 15.48 -16.26
CA TYR A 199 14.96 14.55 -15.17
C TYR A 199 14.50 13.15 -15.56
N ALA A 200 15.37 12.14 -15.43
CA ALA A 200 15.07 10.75 -15.80
C ALA A 200 14.49 10.64 -17.23
N GLU A 201 15.14 11.28 -18.20
CA GLU A 201 14.77 11.31 -19.63
C GLU A 201 13.42 11.96 -19.94
N LYS A 202 12.83 12.68 -19.01
CA LYS A 202 11.55 13.40 -19.18
C LYS A 202 11.77 14.88 -19.01
N SER A 203 11.18 15.66 -19.90
CA SER A 203 11.15 17.12 -19.78
C SER A 203 10.05 17.57 -18.85
N MET A 204 10.28 18.69 -18.17
CA MET A 204 9.32 19.29 -17.27
C MET A 204 9.36 20.80 -17.38
N ILE A 205 8.18 21.43 -17.32
CA ILE A 205 8.00 22.87 -17.16
C ILE A 205 7.21 23.08 -15.89
N MET A 206 7.62 24.07 -15.11
CA MET A 206 6.93 24.49 -13.90
C MET A 206 6.79 25.99 -13.89
N VAL A 207 5.59 26.47 -13.62
CA VAL A 207 5.27 27.89 -13.49
C VAL A 207 4.68 28.14 -12.11
N SER A 208 5.22 29.13 -11.43
CA SER A 208 4.73 29.57 -10.11
C SER A 208 4.58 31.08 -10.12
N VAL A 209 3.42 31.58 -9.73
CA VAL A 209 3.05 32.99 -9.80
C VAL A 209 2.58 33.48 -8.44
N SER A 210 2.99 34.69 -8.04
CA SER A 210 2.47 35.31 -6.83
C SER A 210 0.96 35.53 -6.90
N PRO A 211 0.20 35.26 -5.82
CA PRO A 211 -1.26 35.38 -5.84
C PRO A 211 -1.79 36.74 -6.30
N GLU A 212 -1.03 37.80 -6.01
CA GLU A 212 -1.41 39.19 -6.28
C GLU A 212 -1.45 39.56 -7.78
N ILE A 213 -0.79 38.76 -8.64
CA ILE A 213 -0.67 39.02 -10.07
C ILE A 213 -1.25 37.92 -10.95
N THR A 214 -1.98 36.96 -10.36
CA THR A 214 -2.58 35.81 -11.09
C THR A 214 -3.63 36.25 -12.12
N ASP A 215 -4.26 37.41 -11.95
CA ASP A 215 -5.22 37.95 -12.93
C ASP A 215 -4.56 38.39 -14.24
N THR A 216 -3.27 38.79 -14.18
CA THR A 216 -2.45 39.16 -15.35
C THR A 216 -1.62 37.99 -15.86
N TYR A 217 -1.03 37.22 -14.94
CA TYR A 217 -0.13 36.11 -15.24
C TYR A 217 -0.67 34.80 -14.64
N ASP A 218 -1.55 34.12 -15.37
CA ASP A 218 -2.11 32.85 -14.95
C ASP A 218 -1.12 31.70 -15.25
N ALA A 219 -0.67 30.99 -14.19
CA ALA A 219 0.33 29.93 -14.33
C ALA A 219 -0.15 28.78 -15.24
N ARG A 220 -1.44 28.45 -15.22
CA ARG A 220 -1.99 27.41 -16.08
C ARG A 220 -1.95 27.82 -17.54
N SER A 221 -2.37 29.04 -17.86
CA SER A 221 -2.35 29.60 -19.22
C SER A 221 -0.91 29.68 -19.75
N LEU A 222 0.04 30.05 -18.90
CA LEU A 222 1.46 30.07 -19.24
C LEU A 222 1.97 28.64 -19.55
N VAL A 223 1.66 27.66 -18.71
CA VAL A 223 2.03 26.26 -18.94
C VAL A 223 1.39 25.74 -20.23
N ASP A 224 0.10 25.97 -20.46
CA ASP A 224 -0.60 25.53 -21.67
C ASP A 224 0.04 26.12 -22.95
N SER A 225 0.50 27.38 -22.87
CA SER A 225 1.19 28.08 -23.97
C SER A 225 2.61 27.59 -24.22
N LEU A 226 3.26 26.96 -23.26
CA LEU A 226 4.65 26.49 -23.35
C LEU A 226 4.78 24.98 -23.53
N ALA A 227 3.83 24.20 -23.03
CA ALA A 227 3.90 22.73 -22.99
C ALA A 227 3.98 22.10 -24.39
N PHE A 228 3.38 22.72 -25.41
CA PHE A 228 3.41 22.20 -26.78
C PHE A 228 4.82 22.18 -27.37
N LEU A 229 5.71 23.09 -26.92
CA LEU A 229 7.11 23.17 -27.39
C LEU A 229 7.92 21.92 -27.06
N ILE A 230 7.53 21.21 -26.01
CA ILE A 230 8.17 19.98 -25.55
C ILE A 230 7.26 18.75 -25.68
N GLU A 231 6.16 18.87 -26.45
CA GLU A 231 5.17 17.80 -26.65
C GLU A 231 4.61 17.23 -25.31
N ALA A 232 4.52 18.08 -24.28
CA ALA A 232 4.03 17.72 -22.97
C ALA A 232 2.57 18.10 -22.76
N ARG A 233 1.97 17.52 -21.73
CA ARG A 233 0.66 17.92 -21.23
C ARG A 233 0.83 18.37 -19.78
N GLY A 234 0.06 19.39 -19.42
CA GLY A 234 0.15 19.95 -18.08
C GLY A 234 -1.18 20.42 -17.55
N GLY A 235 -1.13 21.06 -16.42
CA GLY A 235 -2.27 21.68 -15.78
C GLY A 235 -1.89 22.23 -14.41
N GLY A 236 -2.82 22.85 -13.76
CA GLY A 236 -2.61 23.43 -12.46
C GLY A 236 -3.67 24.46 -12.08
N LYS A 237 -3.29 25.34 -11.17
CA LYS A 237 -4.08 26.47 -10.71
C LYS A 237 -3.45 27.77 -11.21
N PRO A 238 -4.13 28.93 -11.10
CA PRO A 238 -3.58 30.21 -11.51
C PRO A 238 -2.24 30.59 -10.85
N ASP A 239 -2.01 30.14 -9.62
CA ASP A 239 -0.80 30.42 -8.84
C ASP A 239 0.32 29.38 -9.02
N PHE A 240 -0.01 28.21 -9.58
CA PHE A 240 0.94 27.11 -9.80
C PHE A 240 0.46 26.12 -10.84
N ALA A 241 1.27 25.89 -11.87
CA ALA A 241 1.00 24.86 -12.89
C ALA A 241 2.30 24.17 -13.33
N GLN A 242 2.15 22.98 -13.89
CA GLN A 242 3.29 22.21 -14.40
C GLN A 242 2.88 21.36 -15.60
N ALA A 243 3.83 21.09 -16.50
CA ALA A 243 3.69 20.14 -17.59
C ALA A 243 4.91 19.22 -17.63
N GLY A 244 4.72 17.99 -18.06
CA GLY A 244 5.81 17.03 -18.11
C GLY A 244 5.57 15.85 -19.02
N GLY A 245 6.66 15.13 -19.35
CA GLY A 245 6.63 13.90 -20.12
C GLY A 245 7.00 14.04 -21.60
N GLY A 246 7.27 15.25 -22.06
CA GLY A 246 7.68 15.52 -23.44
C GLY A 246 9.19 15.39 -23.71
N LYS A 247 9.64 15.93 -24.87
CA LYS A 247 11.03 15.91 -25.32
C LYS A 247 11.88 17.02 -24.67
N SER A 248 13.17 16.76 -24.48
CA SER A 248 14.09 17.73 -23.84
C SER A 248 14.76 18.71 -24.81
N ASP A 249 14.64 18.48 -26.12
CA ASP A 249 15.44 19.19 -27.12
C ASP A 249 15.09 20.68 -27.25
N ASN A 250 13.89 21.09 -26.87
CA ASN A 250 13.37 22.44 -27.04
C ASN A 250 13.27 23.25 -25.72
N LEU A 251 13.95 22.85 -24.65
CA LEU A 251 13.84 23.53 -23.35
C LEU A 251 14.34 24.99 -23.39
N ASP A 252 15.36 25.29 -24.20
CA ASP A 252 15.85 26.66 -24.35
C ASP A 252 14.84 27.55 -25.10
N GLU A 253 14.05 26.99 -26.03
CA GLU A 253 13.00 27.72 -26.73
C GLU A 253 11.79 28.00 -25.80
N VAL A 254 11.56 27.11 -24.82
CA VAL A 254 10.55 27.35 -23.75
C VAL A 254 10.88 28.63 -23.02
N LEU A 255 12.12 28.84 -22.58
CA LEU A 255 12.53 30.05 -21.83
C LEU A 255 12.46 31.31 -22.70
N LYS A 256 12.87 31.23 -23.98
CA LYS A 256 12.73 32.36 -24.91
C LYS A 256 11.29 32.74 -25.16
N SER A 257 10.40 31.75 -25.34
CA SER A 257 8.98 31.95 -25.53
C SER A 257 8.32 32.51 -24.27
N ALA A 258 8.67 31.97 -23.11
CA ALA A 258 8.20 32.45 -21.82
C ALA A 258 8.54 33.95 -21.61
N LYS A 259 9.77 34.33 -21.91
CA LYS A 259 10.20 35.74 -21.84
C LYS A 259 9.35 36.65 -22.74
N LYS A 260 9.16 36.27 -24.00
CA LYS A 260 8.33 37.03 -24.96
C LYS A 260 6.87 37.18 -24.52
N ILE A 261 6.30 36.15 -23.86
CA ILE A 261 4.94 36.20 -23.35
C ILE A 261 4.85 37.23 -22.22
N ILE A 262 5.79 37.19 -21.27
CA ILE A 262 5.80 38.12 -20.13
C ILE A 262 6.07 39.56 -20.56
N GLU A 263 6.94 39.78 -21.57
CA GLU A 263 7.22 41.12 -22.10
C GLU A 263 6.04 41.78 -22.81
N LYS A 264 5.03 40.97 -23.26
CA LYS A 264 3.85 41.46 -24.00
C LYS A 264 2.64 41.63 -23.12
N ALA A 265 2.61 41.03 -21.92
CA ALA A 265 1.52 41.13 -20.97
C ALA A 265 1.60 42.44 -20.17
#